data_e65f58df72a8d364e69218b0bf26d9b3
#
_entry.id   e65f58df72a8d364e69218b0bf26d9b3
#
_cell.length_a   1.000
_cell.length_b   1.000
_cell.length_c   1.000
_cell.angle_alpha   90.00
_cell.angle_beta   90.00
_cell.angle_gamma   90.00
#
_symmetry.space_group_name_H-M   'P 1'
#
loop_
_entity.id
_entity.type
_entity.pdbx_description
1 polymer ?
#
loop_
_entity_poly.entity_id
_entity_poly.type
_entity_poly.pdbx_seq_one_letter_code
_entity_poly.pdbx_strand_id
1 'polypeptide(L)'
;MKVPIYSGLFFYPLSLLSIRITLKKPIYFDYASTTPVHPDVLNAMMPYFSEEFGNAGSSQHYYGWAADEAVESARKKIAAYFGVHARQLIFTSGATESNNLAIQGYLTDKQPGHLITSVIEHKAVLQVFQQLEAHGWAVTYLQPNDSGNIEVSSVHQAIRPDTVLISLMMVNNETGLVTDFQAITKLCREVGICFHSDATQALGKIDLAGVSLLPDMISFSGHKIYGPKGIGGLLLNSTANLNPLMFGGGQERGMRPGTVAVQQVVGLSACFDLMKELADSISRIQFYKDKLLDNLRSDYLLNSANQSVAHIISLSIPNMDWEELYLKIPLIAVSNGSACNAKSQLPSHVMKALGHTDLLALATIRISLSYLTQESDIDFLIDYLNSQLPHR
;
A
#
# COMPACT_ATOMS: atom_id res chain seq x y z
N MET A 1 37.84 -6.89 40.92
CA MET A 1 36.58 -7.53 40.53
C MET A 1 36.56 -7.68 39.02
N LYS A 2 36.72 -8.91 38.53
CA LYS A 2 36.71 -9.22 37.09
C LYS A 2 35.31 -9.64 36.71
N VAL A 3 34.69 -8.93 35.76
CA VAL A 3 33.39 -9.28 35.18
C VAL A 3 33.65 -10.33 34.08
N PRO A 4 32.93 -11.46 34.05
CA PRO A 4 33.11 -12.47 33.02
C PRO A 4 32.36 -12.04 31.76
N ILE A 5 33.09 -11.99 30.62
CA ILE A 5 32.53 -11.83 29.28
C ILE A 5 31.97 -13.19 28.86
N TYR A 6 30.63 -13.31 28.78
CA TYR A 6 29.98 -14.45 28.15
C TYR A 6 29.99 -14.27 26.62
N SER A 7 30.95 -14.93 25.98
CA SER A 7 30.93 -15.14 24.51
C SER A 7 30.14 -16.40 24.20
N GLY A 8 28.83 -16.27 24.09
CA GLY A 8 27.96 -17.31 23.55
C GLY A 8 27.86 -17.20 22.03
N LEU A 9 28.87 -17.69 21.31
CA LEU A 9 28.75 -17.97 19.87
C LEU A 9 27.88 -19.22 19.72
N PHE A 10 26.61 -19.04 19.37
CA PHE A 10 25.78 -20.14 18.87
C PHE A 10 26.32 -20.54 17.49
N PHE A 11 27.15 -21.59 17.47
CA PHE A 11 27.44 -22.30 16.23
C PHE A 11 26.20 -23.06 15.79
N TYR A 12 25.48 -22.54 14.80
CA TYR A 12 24.57 -23.36 14.01
C TYR A 12 25.44 -24.38 13.25
N PRO A 13 25.12 -25.69 13.30
CA PRO A 13 25.90 -26.68 12.59
C PRO A 13 25.83 -26.40 11.10
N LEU A 14 27.00 -26.22 10.48
CA LEU A 14 27.21 -26.01 9.04
C LEU A 14 26.69 -27.17 8.15
N SER A 15 26.13 -28.23 8.73
CA SER A 15 25.57 -29.37 8.04
C SER A 15 24.22 -29.11 7.34
N LEU A 16 23.54 -27.98 7.62
CA LEU A 16 22.30 -27.60 6.94
C LEU A 16 22.53 -26.78 5.66
N LEU A 17 23.78 -26.38 5.38
CA LEU A 17 24.14 -25.57 4.19
C LEU A 17 24.41 -26.42 2.94
N SER A 18 24.41 -27.74 3.02
CA SER A 18 24.71 -28.63 1.86
C SER A 18 23.50 -29.24 1.19
N ILE A 19 22.29 -29.00 1.67
CA ILE A 19 21.07 -29.25 0.90
C ILE A 19 20.77 -27.97 0.09
N ARG A 20 21.56 -27.68 -0.94
CA ARG A 20 21.06 -26.98 -2.10
C ARG A 20 20.08 -27.96 -2.82
N ILE A 21 18.91 -28.12 -2.22
CA ILE A 21 17.73 -28.42 -3.01
C ILE A 21 17.71 -27.27 -4.02
N THR A 22 17.82 -27.56 -5.30
CA THR A 22 17.46 -26.65 -6.39
C THR A 22 15.94 -26.47 -6.28
N LEU A 23 15.51 -25.71 -5.25
CA LEU A 23 14.13 -25.28 -5.13
C LEU A 23 13.88 -24.44 -6.36
N LYS A 24 13.08 -24.95 -7.26
CA LYS A 24 12.55 -24.17 -8.38
C LYS A 24 11.97 -22.90 -7.76
N LYS A 25 12.39 -21.71 -8.25
CA LYS A 25 11.91 -20.45 -7.72
C LYS A 25 10.38 -20.46 -7.70
N PRO A 26 9.72 -20.19 -6.58
CA PRO A 26 8.26 -20.21 -6.51
C PRO A 26 7.66 -19.18 -7.47
N ILE A 27 6.48 -19.47 -8.01
CA ILE A 27 5.73 -18.51 -8.82
C ILE A 27 5.24 -17.40 -7.88
N TYR A 28 5.42 -16.15 -8.30
CA TYR A 28 5.15 -15.01 -7.45
C TYR A 28 3.71 -14.52 -7.58
N PHE A 29 2.96 -14.61 -6.48
CA PHE A 29 1.58 -14.15 -6.35
C PHE A 29 1.41 -13.21 -5.14
N ASP A 30 2.44 -12.41 -4.82
CA ASP A 30 2.41 -11.46 -3.69
C ASP A 30 2.66 -10.01 -4.16
N TYR A 31 2.13 -9.64 -5.33
CA TYR A 31 2.29 -8.31 -5.92
C TYR A 31 1.67 -7.19 -5.07
N ALA A 32 0.72 -7.48 -4.18
CA ALA A 32 0.20 -6.51 -3.23
C ALA A 32 1.22 -6.16 -2.12
N SER A 33 2.22 -7.02 -1.84
CA SER A 33 3.32 -6.68 -0.93
C SER A 33 4.36 -5.79 -1.59
N THR A 34 4.79 -6.13 -2.79
CA THR A 34 5.72 -5.32 -3.60
C THR A 34 5.73 -5.83 -5.04
N THR A 35 6.07 -4.96 -5.97
CA THR A 35 6.25 -5.31 -7.37
C THR A 35 7.73 -5.27 -7.76
N PRO A 36 8.17 -5.98 -8.80
CA PRO A 36 9.47 -5.72 -9.41
C PRO A 36 9.49 -4.33 -10.03
N VAL A 37 10.67 -3.72 -10.13
CA VAL A 37 10.82 -2.48 -10.90
C VAL A 37 10.67 -2.81 -12.39
N HIS A 38 9.82 -2.05 -13.10
CA HIS A 38 9.65 -2.23 -14.55
C HIS A 38 10.97 -1.91 -15.27
N PRO A 39 11.33 -2.62 -16.35
CA PRO A 39 12.57 -2.36 -17.08
C PRO A 39 12.69 -0.91 -17.56
N ASP A 40 11.64 -0.30 -18.08
CA ASP A 40 11.68 1.10 -18.55
C ASP A 40 11.84 2.09 -17.39
N VAL A 41 11.24 1.78 -16.22
CA VAL A 41 11.45 2.56 -15.01
C VAL A 41 12.91 2.48 -14.56
N LEU A 42 13.49 1.28 -14.56
CA LEU A 42 14.89 1.08 -14.23
C LEU A 42 15.80 1.83 -15.20
N ASN A 43 15.55 1.73 -16.51
CA ASN A 43 16.30 2.42 -17.54
C ASN A 43 16.24 3.94 -17.37
N ALA A 44 15.07 4.49 -17.03
CA ALA A 44 14.90 5.92 -16.77
C ALA A 44 15.70 6.39 -15.54
N MET A 45 15.87 5.53 -14.53
CA MET A 45 16.62 5.84 -13.31
C MET A 45 18.13 5.82 -13.51
N MET A 46 18.65 4.92 -14.36
CA MET A 46 20.08 4.60 -14.45
C MET A 46 21.00 5.81 -14.66
N PRO A 47 20.72 6.78 -15.55
CA PRO A 47 21.59 7.94 -15.76
C PRO A 47 21.82 8.76 -14.48
N TYR A 48 20.82 8.82 -13.59
CA TYR A 48 20.89 9.62 -12.35
C TYR A 48 21.71 8.98 -11.23
N PHE A 49 22.27 7.80 -11.42
CA PHE A 49 23.20 7.21 -10.47
C PHE A 49 24.66 7.62 -10.73
N SER A 50 25.05 7.88 -11.99
CA SER A 50 26.47 8.05 -12.35
C SER A 50 26.75 9.16 -13.37
N GLU A 51 25.79 9.50 -14.22
CA GLU A 51 25.96 10.49 -15.30
C GLU A 51 25.36 11.85 -14.90
N GLU A 52 24.06 11.86 -14.58
CA GLU A 52 23.28 13.04 -14.17
C GLU A 52 23.10 13.06 -12.64
N PHE A 53 24.16 12.80 -11.89
CA PHE A 53 24.15 12.61 -10.42
C PHE A 53 24.02 13.91 -9.62
N GLY A 54 23.67 15.03 -10.26
CA GLY A 54 23.60 16.34 -9.63
C GLY A 54 22.62 16.42 -8.45
N ASN A 55 22.90 17.35 -7.53
CA ASN A 55 21.99 17.70 -6.46
C ASN A 55 21.01 18.78 -6.93
N ALA A 56 19.72 18.49 -6.94
CA ALA A 56 18.65 19.43 -7.35
C ALA A 56 18.63 20.74 -6.54
N GLY A 57 19.23 20.77 -5.35
CA GLY A 57 19.40 21.98 -4.55
C GLY A 57 20.53 22.90 -5.00
N SER A 58 21.38 22.50 -5.96
CA SER A 58 22.54 23.27 -6.41
C SER A 58 22.16 24.19 -7.59
N SER A 59 21.97 25.46 -7.30
CA SER A 59 21.51 26.46 -8.30
C SER A 59 22.64 27.11 -9.12
N GLN A 60 23.92 26.71 -8.93
CA GLN A 60 25.07 27.45 -9.46
C GLN A 60 25.77 26.80 -10.65
N HIS A 61 25.33 25.61 -11.10
CA HIS A 61 25.98 24.84 -12.15
C HIS A 61 25.03 23.88 -12.85
N TYR A 62 25.42 23.43 -14.05
CA TYR A 62 24.64 22.55 -14.92
C TYR A 62 24.08 21.30 -14.20
N TYR A 63 24.89 20.58 -13.46
CA TYR A 63 24.45 19.35 -12.79
C TYR A 63 23.28 19.56 -11.84
N GLY A 64 23.26 20.69 -11.11
CA GLY A 64 22.15 21.03 -10.23
C GLY A 64 20.89 21.38 -11.02
N TRP A 65 21.04 22.17 -12.10
CA TRP A 65 19.89 22.56 -12.96
C TRP A 65 19.26 21.34 -13.64
N ALA A 66 20.07 20.43 -14.20
CA ALA A 66 19.58 19.20 -14.83
C ALA A 66 18.83 18.32 -13.83
N ALA A 67 19.34 18.20 -12.61
CA ALA A 67 18.70 17.45 -11.54
C ALA A 67 17.37 18.10 -11.09
N ASP A 68 17.32 19.42 -10.94
CA ASP A 68 16.12 20.18 -10.58
C ASP A 68 15.05 20.07 -11.68
N GLU A 69 15.44 20.21 -12.94
CA GLU A 69 14.54 20.05 -14.09
C GLU A 69 13.94 18.64 -14.14
N ALA A 70 14.73 17.61 -13.87
CA ALA A 70 14.24 16.24 -13.81
C ALA A 70 13.20 16.04 -12.69
N VAL A 71 13.45 16.61 -11.50
CA VAL A 71 12.51 16.56 -10.38
C VAL A 71 11.22 17.29 -10.70
N GLU A 72 11.30 18.51 -11.26
CA GLU A 72 10.11 19.30 -11.56
C GLU A 72 9.33 18.75 -12.77
N SER A 73 10.01 18.16 -13.76
CA SER A 73 9.34 17.44 -14.86
C SER A 73 8.59 16.21 -14.32
N ALA A 74 9.20 15.42 -13.46
CA ALA A 74 8.57 14.30 -12.79
C ALA A 74 7.34 14.73 -11.99
N ARG A 75 7.46 15.82 -11.22
CA ARG A 75 6.36 16.38 -10.43
C ARG A 75 5.18 16.80 -11.31
N LYS A 76 5.45 17.50 -12.42
CA LYS A 76 4.42 17.93 -13.39
C LYS A 76 3.69 16.73 -14.00
N LYS A 77 4.42 15.68 -14.40
CA LYS A 77 3.82 14.47 -14.98
C LYS A 77 2.88 13.77 -14.00
N ILE A 78 3.33 13.53 -12.77
CA ILE A 78 2.51 12.87 -11.75
C ILE A 78 1.28 13.71 -11.40
N ALA A 79 1.45 15.02 -11.20
CA ALA A 79 0.34 15.93 -10.91
C ALA A 79 -0.70 15.97 -12.05
N ALA A 80 -0.23 15.94 -13.30
CA ALA A 80 -1.11 15.93 -14.48
C ALA A 80 -2.01 14.67 -14.52
N TYR A 81 -1.51 13.51 -14.12
CA TYR A 81 -2.31 12.29 -14.03
C TYR A 81 -3.52 12.47 -13.10
N PHE A 82 -3.34 13.15 -11.99
CA PHE A 82 -4.43 13.46 -11.03
C PHE A 82 -5.22 14.70 -11.37
N GLY A 83 -4.87 15.43 -12.43
CA GLY A 83 -5.54 16.68 -12.81
C GLY A 83 -5.32 17.83 -11.84
N VAL A 84 -4.17 17.85 -11.12
CA VAL A 84 -3.85 18.86 -10.11
C VAL A 84 -2.60 19.67 -10.50
N HIS A 85 -2.34 20.77 -9.77
CA HIS A 85 -1.14 21.57 -9.99
C HIS A 85 0.10 20.87 -9.42
N ALA A 86 1.26 20.98 -10.09
CA ALA A 86 2.51 20.34 -9.67
C ALA A 86 2.90 20.65 -8.22
N ARG A 87 2.65 21.86 -7.73
CA ARG A 87 2.92 22.25 -6.33
C ARG A 87 2.10 21.47 -5.29
N GLN A 88 1.06 20.77 -5.70
CA GLN A 88 0.23 19.97 -4.80
C GLN A 88 0.81 18.57 -4.54
N LEU A 89 1.90 18.21 -5.21
CA LEU A 89 2.62 16.98 -4.96
C LEU A 89 3.85 17.22 -4.07
N ILE A 90 4.03 16.39 -3.04
CA ILE A 90 5.19 16.32 -2.17
C ILE A 90 5.80 14.94 -2.32
N PHE A 91 7.08 14.82 -2.65
CA PHE A 91 7.78 13.55 -2.68
C PHE A 91 8.17 13.13 -1.26
N THR A 92 7.98 11.86 -0.96
CA THR A 92 8.26 11.24 0.34
C THR A 92 9.03 9.93 0.14
N SER A 93 9.44 9.25 1.21
CA SER A 93 10.11 7.95 1.11
C SER A 93 9.15 6.79 0.84
N GLY A 94 7.84 7.03 0.83
CA GLY A 94 6.80 6.02 0.61
C GLY A 94 5.50 6.36 1.33
N ALA A 95 4.49 5.51 1.17
CA ALA A 95 3.16 5.75 1.74
C ALA A 95 3.16 5.92 3.27
N THR A 96 4.02 5.22 3.99
CA THR A 96 4.10 5.38 5.45
C THR A 96 4.48 6.82 5.84
N GLU A 97 5.48 7.42 5.20
CA GLU A 97 5.84 8.82 5.43
C GLU A 97 4.71 9.75 4.95
N SER A 98 4.11 9.47 3.78
CA SER A 98 2.99 10.26 3.25
C SER A 98 1.79 10.27 4.19
N ASN A 99 1.38 9.12 4.73
CA ASN A 99 0.28 8.99 5.69
C ASN A 99 0.57 9.77 6.98
N ASN A 100 1.80 9.65 7.52
CA ASN A 100 2.21 10.40 8.69
C ASN A 100 2.17 11.91 8.43
N LEU A 101 2.75 12.36 7.31
CA LEU A 101 2.77 13.79 6.95
C LEU A 101 1.36 14.34 6.72
N ALA A 102 0.49 13.59 6.02
CA ALA A 102 -0.89 13.99 5.80
C ALA A 102 -1.65 14.15 7.12
N ILE A 103 -1.60 13.15 7.98
CA ILE A 103 -2.41 13.10 9.20
C ILE A 103 -1.83 14.03 10.28
N GLN A 104 -0.58 13.79 10.69
CA GLN A 104 0.04 14.55 11.77
C GLN A 104 0.35 15.99 11.34
N GLY A 105 0.86 16.19 10.11
CA GLY A 105 1.16 17.53 9.59
C GLY A 105 -0.09 18.41 9.50
N TYR A 106 -1.25 17.83 9.17
CA TYR A 106 -2.52 18.55 9.15
C TYR A 106 -3.02 18.92 10.55
N LEU A 107 -2.71 18.11 11.56
CA LEU A 107 -3.22 18.28 12.92
C LEU A 107 -2.29 19.09 13.84
N THR A 108 -1.04 19.37 13.41
CA THR A 108 -0.01 19.99 14.27
C THR A 108 -0.46 21.28 14.96
N ASP A 109 -1.17 22.16 14.25
CA ASP A 109 -1.63 23.45 14.77
C ASP A 109 -3.09 23.42 15.26
N LYS A 110 -3.69 22.24 15.36
CA LYS A 110 -5.08 22.09 15.78
C LYS A 110 -5.17 21.64 17.24
N GLN A 111 -6.18 22.12 17.90
CA GLN A 111 -6.54 21.59 19.22
C GLN A 111 -7.18 20.20 19.08
N PRO A 112 -6.96 19.29 20.03
CA PRO A 112 -7.62 18.00 20.03
C PRO A 112 -9.14 18.12 19.89
N GLY A 113 -9.66 17.41 18.91
CA GLY A 113 -11.06 17.27 18.57
C GLY A 113 -11.34 15.82 18.21
N HIS A 114 -12.19 15.60 17.20
CA HIS A 114 -12.57 14.25 16.77
C HIS A 114 -11.99 13.88 15.41
N LEU A 115 -11.57 12.64 15.29
CA LEU A 115 -11.02 12.02 14.10
C LEU A 115 -11.78 10.74 13.75
N ILE A 116 -11.91 10.43 12.49
CA ILE A 116 -12.57 9.19 12.00
C ILE A 116 -11.58 8.40 11.14
N THR A 117 -11.46 7.12 11.43
CA THR A 117 -10.74 6.15 10.59
C THR A 117 -11.47 4.80 10.63
N SER A 118 -10.91 3.75 10.02
CA SER A 118 -11.49 2.41 10.10
C SER A 118 -10.55 1.43 10.80
N VAL A 119 -11.13 0.35 11.36
CA VAL A 119 -10.34 -0.74 11.97
C VAL A 119 -9.59 -1.56 10.93
N ILE A 120 -9.91 -1.45 9.64
CA ILE A 120 -9.31 -2.21 8.55
C ILE A 120 -8.21 -1.45 7.79
N GLU A 121 -7.80 -0.28 8.31
CA GLU A 121 -6.70 0.49 7.74
C GLU A 121 -5.35 -0.24 7.82
N HIS A 122 -4.43 0.14 6.94
CA HIS A 122 -3.03 -0.29 7.07
C HIS A 122 -2.41 0.26 8.36
N LYS A 123 -1.46 -0.47 8.95
CA LYS A 123 -0.77 -0.05 10.20
C LYS A 123 -0.12 1.33 10.11
N ALA A 124 0.29 1.76 8.91
CA ALA A 124 0.84 3.10 8.68
C ALA A 124 -0.17 4.24 8.96
N VAL A 125 -1.47 3.92 9.01
CA VAL A 125 -2.56 4.83 9.41
C VAL A 125 -2.99 4.52 10.85
N LEU A 126 -3.32 3.26 11.16
CA LEU A 126 -3.80 2.88 12.50
C LEU A 126 -2.87 3.31 13.63
N GLN A 127 -1.55 3.11 13.47
CA GLN A 127 -0.57 3.49 14.50
C GLN A 127 -0.52 5.00 14.71
N VAL A 128 -0.73 5.79 13.66
CA VAL A 128 -0.81 7.26 13.78
C VAL A 128 -2.04 7.67 14.57
N PHE A 129 -3.20 7.08 14.27
CA PHE A 129 -4.44 7.37 15.01
C PHE A 129 -4.35 6.92 16.48
N GLN A 130 -3.77 5.77 16.77
CA GLN A 130 -3.53 5.32 18.15
C GLN A 130 -2.60 6.27 18.93
N GLN A 131 -1.57 6.82 18.27
CA GLN A 131 -0.71 7.84 18.90
C GLN A 131 -1.47 9.15 19.14
N LEU A 132 -2.30 9.58 18.19
CA LEU A 132 -3.13 10.78 18.36
C LEU A 132 -4.14 10.61 19.52
N GLU A 133 -4.76 9.44 19.63
CA GLU A 133 -5.67 9.09 20.72
C GLU A 133 -4.96 9.18 22.09
N ALA A 134 -3.73 8.64 22.18
CA ALA A 134 -2.89 8.76 23.39
C ALA A 134 -2.52 10.22 23.72
N HIS A 135 -2.60 11.14 22.74
CA HIS A 135 -2.37 12.58 22.91
C HIS A 135 -3.66 13.40 23.06
N GLY A 136 -4.78 12.76 23.35
CA GLY A 136 -6.04 13.41 23.72
C GLY A 136 -7.01 13.67 22.57
N TRP A 137 -6.75 13.17 21.35
CA TRP A 137 -7.72 13.20 20.27
C TRP A 137 -8.81 12.16 20.51
N ALA A 138 -10.07 12.51 20.29
CA ALA A 138 -11.13 11.51 20.22
C ALA A 138 -11.09 10.80 18.86
N VAL A 139 -11.12 9.47 18.84
CA VAL A 139 -11.07 8.70 17.58
C VAL A 139 -12.25 7.75 17.48
N THR A 140 -12.96 7.81 16.34
CA THR A 140 -13.92 6.77 15.95
C THR A 140 -13.29 5.84 14.94
N TYR A 141 -13.23 4.54 15.29
CA TYR A 141 -12.78 3.46 14.42
C TYR A 141 -14.01 2.76 13.82
N LEU A 142 -14.32 3.06 12.57
CA LEU A 142 -15.46 2.47 11.85
C LEU A 142 -15.25 0.97 11.65
N GLN A 143 -16.32 0.21 11.90
CA GLN A 143 -16.35 -1.22 11.61
C GLN A 143 -16.84 -1.45 10.17
N PRO A 144 -16.29 -2.43 9.45
CA PRO A 144 -16.85 -2.86 8.17
C PRO A 144 -18.24 -3.49 8.38
N ASN A 145 -19.07 -3.42 7.34
CA ASN A 145 -20.32 -4.17 7.30
C ASN A 145 -20.07 -5.67 7.00
N ASP A 146 -21.12 -6.48 6.91
CA ASP A 146 -21.05 -7.92 6.62
C ASP A 146 -20.34 -8.25 5.28
N SER A 147 -20.30 -7.31 4.35
CA SER A 147 -19.59 -7.43 3.07
C SER A 147 -18.13 -6.95 3.17
N GLY A 148 -17.69 -6.48 4.34
CA GLY A 148 -16.33 -5.99 4.59
C GLY A 148 -16.10 -4.53 4.20
N ASN A 149 -17.13 -3.79 3.75
CA ASN A 149 -17.00 -2.40 3.31
C ASN A 149 -17.26 -1.39 4.43
N ILE A 150 -16.61 -0.24 4.37
CA ILE A 150 -16.97 0.93 5.17
C ILE A 150 -18.05 1.71 4.42
N GLU A 151 -19.25 1.76 4.98
CA GLU A 151 -20.39 2.43 4.37
C GLU A 151 -20.34 3.95 4.54
N VAL A 152 -20.76 4.69 3.52
CA VAL A 152 -20.87 6.16 3.57
C VAL A 152 -21.82 6.60 4.68
N SER A 153 -22.89 5.83 4.91
CA SER A 153 -23.86 6.04 6.01
C SER A 153 -23.20 5.97 7.38
N SER A 154 -22.29 5.01 7.60
CA SER A 154 -21.55 4.86 8.85
C SER A 154 -20.57 6.03 9.06
N VAL A 155 -19.93 6.49 7.99
CA VAL A 155 -19.09 7.71 8.03
C VAL A 155 -19.93 8.92 8.45
N HIS A 156 -21.09 9.12 7.79
CA HIS A 156 -21.98 10.24 8.11
C HIS A 156 -22.49 10.22 9.56
N GLN A 157 -22.85 9.05 10.08
CA GLN A 157 -23.32 8.88 11.46
C GLN A 157 -22.22 9.13 12.50
N ALA A 158 -20.97 8.88 12.15
CA ALA A 158 -19.82 9.11 13.03
C ALA A 158 -19.36 10.58 13.10
N ILE A 159 -19.83 11.44 12.18
CA ILE A 159 -19.46 12.86 12.16
C ILE A 159 -20.04 13.58 13.38
N ARG A 160 -19.19 14.35 14.04
CA ARG A 160 -19.50 15.19 15.19
C ARG A 160 -19.19 16.65 14.87
N PRO A 161 -19.71 17.62 15.64
CA PRO A 161 -19.38 19.03 15.43
C PRO A 161 -17.89 19.36 15.55
N ASP A 162 -17.12 18.57 16.31
CA ASP A 162 -15.69 18.69 16.52
C ASP A 162 -14.86 17.75 15.63
N THR A 163 -15.45 17.09 14.62
CA THR A 163 -14.73 16.25 13.66
C THR A 163 -13.89 17.12 12.72
N VAL A 164 -12.58 16.87 12.66
CA VAL A 164 -11.64 17.68 11.87
C VAL A 164 -10.97 16.91 10.72
N LEU A 165 -10.89 15.58 10.81
CA LEU A 165 -10.24 14.74 9.79
C LEU A 165 -10.92 13.38 9.70
N ILE A 166 -11.12 12.93 8.47
CA ILE A 166 -11.48 11.55 8.13
C ILE A 166 -10.34 10.95 7.34
N SER A 167 -9.92 9.72 7.67
CA SER A 167 -8.88 8.99 6.93
C SER A 167 -9.33 7.56 6.67
N LEU A 168 -9.60 7.25 5.40
CA LEU A 168 -10.05 5.93 4.96
C LEU A 168 -9.33 5.54 3.67
N MET A 169 -8.79 4.31 3.62
CA MET A 169 -8.08 3.81 2.43
C MET A 169 -9.01 3.62 1.24
N MET A 170 -8.49 3.83 0.02
CA MET A 170 -9.26 3.59 -1.21
C MET A 170 -9.47 2.11 -1.49
N VAL A 171 -8.43 1.29 -1.25
CA VAL A 171 -8.46 -0.15 -1.51
C VAL A 171 -7.78 -0.87 -0.37
N ASN A 172 -8.46 -1.83 0.23
CA ASN A 172 -7.88 -2.62 1.31
C ASN A 172 -6.78 -3.55 0.79
N ASN A 173 -5.64 -3.54 1.45
CA ASN A 173 -4.45 -4.29 1.04
C ASN A 173 -4.54 -5.80 1.29
N GLU A 174 -5.50 -6.27 2.07
CA GLU A 174 -5.69 -7.69 2.39
C GLU A 174 -6.85 -8.30 1.60
N THR A 175 -7.97 -7.61 1.53
CA THR A 175 -9.19 -8.09 0.87
C THR A 175 -9.36 -7.58 -0.56
N GLY A 176 -8.73 -6.47 -0.91
CA GLY A 176 -8.94 -5.79 -2.19
C GLY A 176 -10.24 -4.98 -2.27
N LEU A 177 -11.04 -4.94 -1.21
CA LEU A 177 -12.29 -4.18 -1.17
C LEU A 177 -12.06 -2.70 -1.45
N VAL A 178 -12.92 -2.13 -2.28
CA VAL A 178 -12.86 -0.73 -2.71
C VAL A 178 -13.82 0.11 -1.87
N THR A 179 -13.31 1.12 -1.21
CA THR A 179 -14.11 2.12 -0.49
C THR A 179 -14.73 3.10 -1.49
N ASP A 180 -15.98 3.49 -1.29
CA ASP A 180 -16.61 4.55 -2.10
C ASP A 180 -16.05 5.93 -1.70
N PHE A 181 -14.77 6.15 -2.02
CA PHE A 181 -14.05 7.38 -1.68
C PHE A 181 -14.66 8.61 -2.35
N GLN A 182 -15.35 8.48 -3.49
CA GLN A 182 -15.97 9.61 -4.17
C GLN A 182 -17.18 10.12 -3.39
N ALA A 183 -18.07 9.21 -2.95
CA ALA A 183 -19.22 9.57 -2.12
C ALA A 183 -18.77 10.14 -0.76
N ILE A 184 -17.71 9.57 -0.16
CA ILE A 184 -17.11 10.09 1.07
C ILE A 184 -16.48 11.47 0.84
N THR A 185 -15.76 11.68 -0.28
CA THR A 185 -15.22 13.00 -0.64
C THR A 185 -16.33 14.04 -0.77
N LYS A 186 -17.44 13.67 -1.42
CA LYS A 186 -18.62 14.56 -1.55
C LYS A 186 -19.18 14.92 -0.17
N LEU A 187 -19.43 13.92 0.67
CA LEU A 187 -19.90 14.14 2.04
C LEU A 187 -18.96 15.07 2.82
N CYS A 188 -17.66 14.81 2.80
CA CYS A 188 -16.67 15.61 3.52
C CYS A 188 -16.65 17.07 3.06
N ARG A 189 -16.77 17.32 1.74
CA ARG A 189 -16.88 18.68 1.19
C ARG A 189 -18.14 19.41 1.62
N GLU A 190 -19.27 18.71 1.68
CA GLU A 190 -20.56 19.27 2.11
C GLU A 190 -20.54 19.72 3.57
N VAL A 191 -19.79 19.01 4.43
CA VAL A 191 -19.72 19.31 5.86
C VAL A 191 -18.42 20.06 6.26
N GLY A 192 -17.52 20.32 5.32
CA GLY A 192 -16.29 21.08 5.56
C GLY A 192 -15.21 20.32 6.35
N ILE A 193 -15.17 18.99 6.27
CA ILE A 193 -14.19 18.13 6.95
C ILE A 193 -13.12 17.69 5.96
N CYS A 194 -11.84 17.75 6.37
CA CYS A 194 -10.73 17.27 5.56
C CYS A 194 -10.76 15.74 5.42
N PHE A 195 -10.57 15.25 4.18
CA PHE A 195 -10.52 13.82 3.89
C PHE A 195 -9.15 13.39 3.35
N HIS A 196 -8.47 12.51 4.08
CA HIS A 196 -7.26 11.81 3.68
C HIS A 196 -7.59 10.39 3.21
N SER A 197 -6.90 9.91 2.16
CA SER A 197 -7.04 8.53 1.73
C SER A 197 -5.69 7.91 1.35
N ASP A 198 -5.42 6.72 1.89
CA ASP A 198 -4.30 5.88 1.46
C ASP A 198 -4.67 5.18 0.14
N ALA A 199 -4.07 5.62 -0.97
CA ALA A 199 -4.27 5.07 -2.31
C ALA A 199 -3.20 4.05 -2.72
N THR A 200 -2.40 3.56 -1.77
CA THR A 200 -1.27 2.67 -2.04
C THR A 200 -1.67 1.41 -2.81
N GLN A 201 -2.85 0.87 -2.56
CA GLN A 201 -3.37 -0.28 -3.29
C GLN A 201 -4.37 0.10 -4.39
N ALA A 202 -4.73 1.37 -4.53
CA ALA A 202 -5.64 1.85 -5.56
C ALA A 202 -4.90 2.15 -6.86
N LEU A 203 -3.76 2.85 -6.77
CA LEU A 203 -3.01 3.33 -7.92
C LEU A 203 -2.55 2.15 -8.80
N GLY A 204 -2.86 2.21 -10.10
CA GLY A 204 -2.59 1.15 -11.07
C GLY A 204 -3.51 -0.08 -10.96
N LYS A 205 -4.53 -0.07 -10.09
CA LYS A 205 -5.54 -1.16 -9.95
C LYS A 205 -6.97 -0.67 -10.14
N ILE A 206 -7.20 0.61 -9.88
CA ILE A 206 -8.41 1.34 -10.32
C ILE A 206 -7.93 2.56 -11.10
N ASP A 207 -8.75 3.00 -12.05
CA ASP A 207 -8.42 4.20 -12.83
C ASP A 207 -8.76 5.45 -12.00
N LEU A 208 -7.73 6.21 -11.66
CA LEU A 208 -7.84 7.49 -10.97
C LEU A 208 -7.65 8.69 -11.91
N ALA A 209 -7.31 8.45 -13.20
CA ALA A 209 -7.18 9.51 -14.17
C ALA A 209 -8.54 10.17 -14.44
N GLY A 210 -8.59 11.49 -14.35
CA GLY A 210 -9.81 12.26 -14.62
C GLY A 210 -10.93 12.10 -13.58
N VAL A 211 -10.67 11.47 -12.43
CA VAL A 211 -11.64 11.42 -11.32
C VAL A 211 -11.84 12.83 -10.77
N SER A 212 -13.07 13.36 -10.88
CA SER A 212 -13.40 14.74 -10.50
C SER A 212 -13.49 14.95 -8.97
N LEU A 213 -13.78 13.89 -8.24
CA LEU A 213 -13.95 13.92 -6.78
C LEU A 213 -12.82 13.12 -6.11
N LEU A 214 -11.65 13.73 -6.01
CA LEU A 214 -10.51 13.19 -5.25
C LEU A 214 -10.54 13.67 -3.80
N PRO A 215 -10.08 12.85 -2.83
CA PRO A 215 -9.82 13.28 -1.44
C PRO A 215 -8.92 14.51 -1.37
N ASP A 216 -8.97 15.23 -0.26
CA ASP A 216 -8.13 16.40 -0.03
C ASP A 216 -6.65 16.06 0.04
N MET A 217 -6.33 14.88 0.58
CA MET A 217 -4.97 14.36 0.69
C MET A 217 -4.94 12.90 0.24
N ILE A 218 -3.95 12.54 -0.59
CA ILE A 218 -3.81 11.18 -1.13
C ILE A 218 -2.37 10.73 -0.97
N SER A 219 -2.18 9.62 -0.25
CA SER A 219 -0.88 8.98 -0.05
C SER A 219 -0.67 7.79 -0.99
N PHE A 220 0.54 7.63 -1.55
CA PHE A 220 0.87 6.50 -2.41
C PHE A 220 2.36 6.14 -2.38
N SER A 221 2.72 4.97 -2.92
CA SER A 221 4.09 4.45 -2.93
C SER A 221 4.48 3.85 -4.28
N GLY A 222 5.71 4.13 -4.74
CA GLY A 222 6.21 3.68 -6.04
C GLY A 222 6.31 2.16 -6.17
N HIS A 223 6.74 1.46 -5.13
CA HIS A 223 6.95 0.01 -5.20
C HIS A 223 5.67 -0.84 -5.31
N LYS A 224 4.50 -0.23 -5.32
CA LYS A 224 3.22 -0.90 -5.57
C LYS A 224 2.74 -0.78 -7.01
N ILE A 225 3.44 0.04 -7.81
CA ILE A 225 3.15 0.36 -9.20
C ILE A 225 4.38 0.19 -10.09
N TYR A 226 5.18 -0.83 -9.80
CA TYR A 226 6.38 -1.22 -10.57
C TYR A 226 7.51 -0.19 -10.55
N GLY A 227 7.50 0.68 -9.54
CA GLY A 227 8.54 1.65 -9.24
C GLY A 227 9.52 1.17 -8.16
N PRO A 228 10.54 1.98 -7.88
CA PRO A 228 11.52 1.67 -6.85
C PRO A 228 10.94 1.77 -5.45
N LYS A 229 11.52 0.99 -4.52
CA LYS A 229 11.31 1.19 -3.07
C LYS A 229 11.99 2.47 -2.62
N GLY A 230 11.51 3.05 -1.53
CA GLY A 230 12.11 4.25 -0.94
C GLY A 230 11.64 5.57 -1.56
N ILE A 231 10.55 5.54 -2.34
CA ILE A 231 9.88 6.71 -2.88
C ILE A 231 8.36 6.55 -2.85
N GLY A 232 7.68 7.64 -2.61
CA GLY A 232 6.24 7.77 -2.69
C GLY A 232 5.84 9.24 -2.86
N GLY A 233 4.57 9.52 -2.71
CA GLY A 233 4.06 10.88 -2.81
C GLY A 233 2.87 11.14 -1.90
N LEU A 234 2.74 12.38 -1.49
CA LEU A 234 1.56 12.95 -0.90
C LEU A 234 1.00 14.01 -1.85
N LEU A 235 -0.21 13.78 -2.30
CA LEU A 235 -0.95 14.73 -3.12
C LEU A 235 -1.89 15.55 -2.24
N LEU A 236 -1.89 16.87 -2.41
CA LEU A 236 -2.77 17.82 -1.74
C LEU A 236 -3.76 18.38 -2.78
N ASN A 237 -4.97 17.85 -2.82
CA ASN A 237 -6.00 18.28 -3.78
C ASN A 237 -6.83 19.48 -3.28
N SER A 238 -6.55 19.97 -2.09
CA SER A 238 -7.22 21.10 -1.47
C SER A 238 -6.23 22.13 -0.94
N THR A 239 -6.74 23.18 -0.30
CA THR A 239 -5.97 24.18 0.44
C THR A 239 -5.57 23.72 1.85
N ALA A 240 -5.54 22.42 2.12
CA ALA A 240 -5.12 21.89 3.41
C ALA A 240 -3.70 22.35 3.73
N ASN A 241 -3.57 23.11 4.81
CA ASN A 241 -2.27 23.54 5.32
C ASN A 241 -1.65 22.38 6.11
N LEU A 242 -0.44 21.99 5.73
CA LEU A 242 0.33 21.01 6.47
C LEU A 242 1.54 21.68 7.12
N ASN A 243 1.94 21.14 8.25
CA ASN A 243 3.21 21.44 8.88
C ASN A 243 4.21 20.30 8.61
N PRO A 244 5.49 20.60 8.42
CA PRO A 244 6.49 19.55 8.23
C PRO A 244 6.66 18.74 9.52
N LEU A 245 6.89 17.43 9.36
CA LEU A 245 7.23 16.54 10.50
C LEU A 245 8.74 16.42 10.72
N MET A 246 9.54 16.82 9.73
CA MET A 246 10.99 16.84 9.78
C MET A 246 11.48 18.25 9.50
N PHE A 247 12.58 18.64 10.13
CA PHE A 247 13.17 19.97 9.98
C PHE A 247 14.54 19.87 9.30
N GLY A 248 14.85 20.82 8.39
CA GLY A 248 16.09 20.82 7.64
C GLY A 248 16.13 21.90 6.57
N GLY A 249 16.66 21.56 5.38
CA GLY A 249 16.71 22.47 4.24
C GLY A 249 15.36 22.72 3.57
N GLY A 250 15.35 23.57 2.53
CA GLY A 250 14.13 24.00 1.84
C GLY A 250 13.55 23.01 0.81
N GLN A 251 14.06 21.77 0.74
CA GLN A 251 13.57 20.77 -0.22
C GLN A 251 12.06 20.53 0.00
N GLU A 252 11.37 20.17 -1.08
CA GLU A 252 9.92 20.02 -1.09
C GLU A 252 9.20 21.24 -0.45
N ARG A 253 9.71 22.43 -0.71
CA ARG A 253 9.19 23.69 -0.14
C ARG A 253 9.19 23.73 1.40
N GLY A 254 10.17 23.06 2.01
CA GLY A 254 10.29 22.91 3.46
C GLY A 254 9.41 21.82 4.07
N MET A 255 8.53 21.19 3.30
CA MET A 255 7.61 20.15 3.79
C MET A 255 8.30 18.81 4.02
N ARG A 256 9.31 18.49 3.21
CA ARG A 256 10.10 17.27 3.33
C ARG A 256 11.58 17.57 3.03
N PRO A 257 12.35 18.02 4.03
CA PRO A 257 13.75 18.37 3.87
C PRO A 257 14.63 17.13 3.59
N GLY A 258 15.85 17.38 3.17
CA GLY A 258 16.84 16.37 2.82
C GLY A 258 17.06 16.28 1.32
N THR A 259 18.30 15.96 0.92
CA THR A 259 18.69 15.87 -0.49
C THR A 259 17.72 14.98 -1.26
N VAL A 260 17.17 15.52 -2.36
CA VAL A 260 16.22 14.79 -3.20
C VAL A 260 16.92 13.64 -3.92
N ALA A 261 16.40 12.45 -3.81
CA ALA A 261 16.89 11.28 -4.51
C ALA A 261 16.34 11.30 -5.96
N VAL A 262 17.02 12.03 -6.85
CA VAL A 262 16.55 12.33 -8.22
C VAL A 262 16.20 11.06 -8.98
N GLN A 263 17.07 10.02 -8.91
CA GLN A 263 16.81 8.73 -9.53
C GLN A 263 15.51 8.08 -9.06
N GLN A 264 15.15 8.24 -7.79
CA GLN A 264 13.91 7.69 -7.25
C GLN A 264 12.69 8.48 -7.74
N VAL A 265 12.80 9.80 -7.79
CA VAL A 265 11.74 10.69 -8.29
C VAL A 265 11.46 10.43 -9.77
N VAL A 266 12.51 10.30 -10.58
CA VAL A 266 12.40 9.94 -12.00
C VAL A 266 11.78 8.56 -12.17
N GLY A 267 12.22 7.58 -11.38
CA GLY A 267 11.65 6.24 -11.38
C GLY A 267 10.16 6.23 -11.01
N LEU A 268 9.77 6.99 -9.98
CA LEU A 268 8.35 7.15 -9.63
C LEU A 268 7.55 7.76 -10.78
N SER A 269 8.09 8.79 -11.42
CA SER A 269 7.44 9.45 -12.57
C SER A 269 7.26 8.51 -13.77
N ALA A 270 8.26 7.67 -14.05
CA ALA A 270 8.19 6.69 -15.14
C ALA A 270 7.09 5.63 -14.91
N CYS A 271 6.71 5.34 -13.65
CA CYS A 271 5.57 4.46 -13.37
C CYS A 271 4.26 5.01 -13.93
N PHE A 272 4.12 6.33 -14.04
CA PHE A 272 2.91 6.95 -14.56
C PHE A 272 2.77 6.81 -16.08
N ASP A 273 3.83 6.48 -16.80
CA ASP A 273 3.76 6.10 -18.20
C ASP A 273 3.11 4.70 -18.38
N LEU A 274 3.17 3.86 -17.35
CA LEU A 274 2.57 2.52 -17.36
C LEU A 274 1.08 2.51 -17.01
N MET A 275 0.50 3.61 -16.52
CA MET A 275 -0.87 3.62 -15.98
C MET A 275 -1.91 3.15 -17.00
N LYS A 276 -1.74 3.48 -18.28
CA LYS A 276 -2.63 3.00 -19.34
C LYS A 276 -2.53 1.47 -19.51
N GLU A 277 -1.32 0.92 -19.57
CA GLU A 277 -1.11 -0.52 -19.70
C GLU A 277 -1.68 -1.28 -18.49
N LEU A 278 -1.49 -0.74 -17.28
CA LEU A 278 -2.06 -1.30 -16.05
C LEU A 278 -3.59 -1.29 -16.12
N ALA A 279 -4.21 -0.19 -16.54
CA ALA A 279 -5.66 -0.09 -16.70
C ALA A 279 -6.18 -1.09 -17.77
N ASP A 280 -5.51 -1.19 -18.92
CA ASP A 280 -5.87 -2.13 -19.99
C ASP A 280 -5.78 -3.60 -19.54
N SER A 281 -4.92 -3.90 -18.54
CA SER A 281 -4.76 -5.25 -18.00
C SER A 281 -5.87 -5.71 -17.05
N ILE A 282 -6.69 -4.81 -16.51
CA ILE A 282 -7.67 -5.09 -15.45
C ILE A 282 -8.65 -6.19 -15.86
N SER A 283 -9.18 -6.13 -17.09
CA SER A 283 -10.15 -7.13 -17.59
C SER A 283 -9.54 -8.53 -17.69
N ARG A 284 -8.26 -8.63 -18.09
CA ARG A 284 -7.53 -9.90 -18.13
C ARG A 284 -7.28 -10.44 -16.72
N ILE A 285 -6.91 -9.57 -15.77
CA ILE A 285 -6.70 -9.98 -14.39
C ILE A 285 -8.01 -10.41 -13.74
N GLN A 286 -9.14 -9.75 -14.08
CA GLN A 286 -10.46 -10.19 -13.63
C GLN A 286 -10.79 -11.57 -14.16
N PHE A 287 -10.57 -11.83 -15.46
CA PHE A 287 -10.73 -13.16 -16.03
C PHE A 287 -9.88 -14.23 -15.31
N TYR A 288 -8.66 -13.91 -14.94
CA TYR A 288 -7.80 -14.82 -14.17
C TYR A 288 -8.31 -15.08 -12.75
N LYS A 289 -8.82 -14.04 -12.10
CA LYS A 289 -9.47 -14.17 -10.78
C LYS A 289 -10.69 -15.09 -10.86
N ASP A 290 -11.56 -14.88 -11.84
CA ASP A 290 -12.78 -15.67 -12.03
C ASP A 290 -12.42 -17.11 -12.37
N LYS A 291 -11.48 -17.33 -13.31
CA LYS A 291 -10.95 -18.65 -13.67
C LYS A 291 -10.41 -19.40 -12.44
N LEU A 292 -9.66 -18.72 -11.57
CA LEU A 292 -9.16 -19.34 -10.33
C LEU A 292 -10.32 -19.74 -9.41
N LEU A 293 -11.24 -18.83 -9.12
CA LEU A 293 -12.33 -19.07 -8.16
C LEU A 293 -13.31 -20.14 -8.65
N ASP A 294 -13.62 -20.17 -9.95
CA ASP A 294 -14.53 -21.16 -10.56
C ASP A 294 -13.95 -22.58 -10.57
N ASN A 295 -12.62 -22.72 -10.54
CA ASN A 295 -11.95 -24.01 -10.65
C ASN A 295 -11.31 -24.52 -9.33
N LEU A 296 -11.39 -23.75 -8.23
CA LEU A 296 -10.97 -24.23 -6.91
C LEU A 296 -11.98 -25.25 -6.36
N ARG A 297 -11.48 -26.43 -5.96
CA ARG A 297 -12.28 -27.56 -5.43
C ARG A 297 -12.30 -27.60 -3.89
N SER A 298 -11.49 -26.78 -3.25
CA SER A 298 -11.39 -26.73 -1.80
C SER A 298 -12.54 -25.93 -1.20
N ASP A 299 -12.87 -26.22 0.06
CA ASP A 299 -13.67 -25.30 0.85
C ASP A 299 -12.87 -24.05 1.18
N TYR A 300 -13.40 -22.89 0.84
CA TYR A 300 -12.81 -21.61 1.21
C TYR A 300 -13.89 -20.56 1.47
N LEU A 301 -13.55 -19.55 2.26
CA LEU A 301 -14.32 -18.32 2.38
C LEU A 301 -13.59 -17.23 1.59
N LEU A 302 -14.28 -16.63 0.64
CA LEU A 302 -13.78 -15.47 -0.10
C LEU A 302 -14.01 -14.21 0.73
N ASN A 303 -12.92 -13.59 1.19
CA ASN A 303 -12.98 -12.36 2.00
C ASN A 303 -13.12 -11.08 1.15
N SER A 304 -13.13 -11.23 -0.16
CA SER A 304 -13.30 -10.15 -1.12
C SER A 304 -14.70 -10.24 -1.70
N ALA A 305 -15.62 -9.39 -1.26
CA ALA A 305 -16.97 -9.30 -1.85
C ALA A 305 -16.92 -8.69 -3.28
N ASN A 306 -18.10 -8.53 -3.91
CA ASN A 306 -18.27 -8.10 -5.30
C ASN A 306 -17.66 -6.72 -5.66
N GLN A 307 -17.24 -5.91 -4.68
CA GLN A 307 -16.64 -4.58 -4.88
C GLN A 307 -15.14 -4.57 -4.59
N SER A 308 -14.41 -5.60 -5.02
CA SER A 308 -12.97 -5.67 -4.84
C SER A 308 -12.20 -5.53 -6.16
N VAL A 309 -10.98 -5.02 -6.08
CA VAL A 309 -10.06 -5.03 -7.24
C VAL A 309 -9.76 -6.46 -7.67
N ALA A 310 -9.60 -6.67 -8.97
CA ALA A 310 -9.28 -7.99 -9.52
C ALA A 310 -7.94 -8.53 -9.04
N HIS A 311 -7.01 -7.65 -8.73
CA HIS A 311 -5.61 -7.94 -8.39
C HIS A 311 -5.41 -8.62 -7.02
N ILE A 312 -6.39 -8.58 -6.12
CA ILE A 312 -6.27 -9.11 -4.75
C ILE A 312 -7.38 -10.11 -4.49
N ILE A 313 -6.99 -11.32 -4.11
CA ILE A 313 -7.87 -12.43 -3.80
C ILE A 313 -7.51 -12.90 -2.38
N SER A 314 -8.43 -12.82 -1.45
CA SER A 314 -8.24 -13.23 -0.06
C SER A 314 -9.11 -14.44 0.25
N LEU A 315 -8.47 -15.56 0.54
CA LEU A 315 -9.13 -16.85 0.78
C LEU A 315 -8.80 -17.33 2.19
N SER A 316 -9.80 -17.57 3.01
CA SER A 316 -9.66 -18.26 4.29
C SER A 316 -10.01 -19.73 4.11
N ILE A 317 -9.14 -20.63 4.56
CA ILE A 317 -9.29 -22.08 4.41
C ILE A 317 -9.79 -22.65 5.74
N PRO A 318 -11.07 -23.06 5.85
CA PRO A 318 -11.60 -23.62 7.09
C PRO A 318 -10.88 -24.91 7.49
N ASN A 319 -10.82 -25.17 8.79
CA ASN A 319 -10.27 -26.41 9.38
C ASN A 319 -8.81 -26.72 9.02
N MET A 320 -8.03 -25.72 8.68
CA MET A 320 -6.61 -25.85 8.39
C MET A 320 -5.79 -25.00 9.37
N ASP A 321 -4.69 -25.56 9.84
CA ASP A 321 -3.67 -24.81 10.57
C ASP A 321 -2.82 -23.99 9.60
N TRP A 322 -2.42 -22.78 10.00
CA TRP A 322 -1.67 -21.88 9.12
C TRP A 322 -0.25 -22.41 8.80
N GLU A 323 0.41 -23.06 9.77
CA GLU A 323 1.74 -23.66 9.55
C GLU A 323 1.63 -24.79 8.53
N GLU A 324 0.61 -25.65 8.67
CA GLU A 324 0.31 -26.70 7.72
C GLU A 324 0.02 -26.13 6.33
N LEU A 325 -0.78 -25.06 6.24
CA LEU A 325 -1.12 -24.41 4.98
C LEU A 325 0.14 -23.94 4.24
N TYR A 326 1.02 -23.18 4.92
CA TYR A 326 2.24 -22.66 4.27
C TYR A 326 3.27 -23.75 3.95
N LEU A 327 3.34 -24.80 4.76
CA LEU A 327 4.18 -25.96 4.46
C LEU A 327 3.70 -26.74 3.21
N LYS A 328 2.42 -26.72 2.93
CA LYS A 328 1.82 -27.38 1.77
C LYS A 328 1.99 -26.62 0.46
N ILE A 329 2.23 -25.32 0.49
CA ILE A 329 2.26 -24.47 -0.72
C ILE A 329 3.62 -23.80 -1.01
N PRO A 330 4.78 -24.48 -0.85
CA PRO A 330 6.10 -23.87 -1.02
C PRO A 330 6.44 -23.48 -2.46
N LEU A 331 5.66 -23.91 -3.46
CA LEU A 331 5.91 -23.59 -4.89
C LEU A 331 5.27 -22.29 -5.35
N ILE A 332 4.50 -21.63 -4.48
CA ILE A 332 3.91 -20.31 -4.74
C ILE A 332 4.30 -19.31 -3.64
N ALA A 333 4.58 -18.09 -4.03
CA ALA A 333 4.83 -16.99 -3.10
C ALA A 333 3.54 -16.20 -2.90
N VAL A 334 2.89 -16.42 -1.76
CA VAL A 334 1.66 -15.73 -1.31
C VAL A 334 1.89 -15.16 0.09
N SER A 335 0.99 -14.32 0.61
CA SER A 335 1.07 -13.83 1.98
C SER A 335 -0.21 -14.13 2.76
N ASN A 336 -0.12 -14.03 4.10
CA ASN A 336 -1.28 -14.11 4.99
C ASN A 336 -2.07 -12.79 5.10
N GLY A 337 -1.85 -11.85 4.16
CA GLY A 337 -2.45 -10.51 4.21
C GLY A 337 -1.67 -9.51 5.06
N SER A 338 -1.18 -9.90 6.23
CA SER A 338 -0.38 -9.02 7.10
C SER A 338 1.13 -9.21 6.88
N ALA A 339 1.66 -8.81 5.74
CA ALA A 339 3.09 -8.93 5.41
C ALA A 339 4.03 -8.34 6.49
N CYS A 340 3.56 -7.36 7.26
CA CYS A 340 4.30 -6.76 8.39
C CYS A 340 4.36 -7.65 9.64
N ASN A 341 3.59 -8.72 9.74
CA ASN A 341 3.51 -9.62 10.90
C ASN A 341 4.19 -10.98 10.68
N ALA A 342 4.91 -11.17 9.59
CA ALA A 342 5.52 -12.46 9.23
C ALA A 342 6.40 -13.09 10.34
N LYS A 343 6.80 -12.31 11.36
CA LYS A 343 7.52 -12.79 12.55
C LYS A 343 6.64 -12.97 13.78
N SER A 344 5.42 -12.46 13.79
CA SER A 344 4.47 -12.61 14.88
C SER A 344 3.29 -13.44 14.37
N GLN A 345 3.01 -14.56 15.04
CA GLN A 345 1.89 -15.48 14.77
C GLN A 345 0.53 -14.85 15.18
N LEU A 346 0.37 -13.54 14.96
CA LEU A 346 -0.85 -12.84 15.31
C LEU A 346 -1.81 -12.83 14.11
N PRO A 347 -3.10 -13.13 14.35
CA PRO A 347 -4.12 -13.07 13.32
C PRO A 347 -4.23 -11.65 12.74
N SER A 348 -4.62 -11.54 11.48
CA SER A 348 -4.86 -10.26 10.83
C SER A 348 -5.98 -9.49 11.53
N HIS A 349 -5.71 -8.22 11.85
CA HIS A 349 -6.74 -7.32 12.40
C HIS A 349 -7.89 -7.08 11.41
N VAL A 350 -7.61 -7.12 10.10
CA VAL A 350 -8.63 -7.01 9.05
C VAL A 350 -9.56 -8.22 9.10
N MET A 351 -9.00 -9.44 9.12
CA MET A 351 -9.79 -10.67 9.21
C MET A 351 -10.59 -10.73 10.52
N LYS A 352 -10.02 -10.26 11.63
CA LYS A 352 -10.74 -10.13 12.90
C LYS A 352 -11.92 -9.16 12.80
N ALA A 353 -11.72 -8.02 12.13
CA ALA A 353 -12.79 -7.05 11.90
C ALA A 353 -13.91 -7.59 11.00
N LEU A 354 -13.60 -8.55 10.12
CA LEU A 354 -14.58 -9.30 9.32
C LEU A 354 -15.30 -10.41 10.11
N GLY A 355 -15.06 -10.53 11.42
CA GLY A 355 -15.71 -11.52 12.28
C GLY A 355 -15.07 -12.91 12.27
N HIS A 356 -13.90 -13.07 11.67
CA HIS A 356 -13.21 -14.37 11.66
C HIS A 356 -12.67 -14.74 13.05
N THR A 357 -12.72 -16.02 13.38
CA THR A 357 -11.99 -16.58 14.54
C THR A 357 -10.49 -16.42 14.32
N ASP A 358 -9.69 -16.51 15.38
CA ASP A 358 -8.23 -16.43 15.26
C ASP A 358 -7.67 -17.53 14.36
N LEU A 359 -8.19 -18.76 14.47
CA LEU A 359 -7.79 -19.88 13.62
C LEU A 359 -8.07 -19.61 12.14
N LEU A 360 -9.27 -19.14 11.81
CA LEU A 360 -9.63 -18.85 10.43
C LEU A 360 -8.85 -17.65 9.86
N ALA A 361 -8.64 -16.62 10.68
CA ALA A 361 -7.84 -15.45 10.30
C ALA A 361 -6.37 -15.81 10.02
N LEU A 362 -5.81 -16.75 10.79
CA LEU A 362 -4.47 -17.29 10.55
C LEU A 362 -4.42 -18.17 9.29
N ALA A 363 -5.46 -18.97 9.03
CA ALA A 363 -5.58 -19.82 7.84
C ALA A 363 -6.05 -19.05 6.60
N THR A 364 -5.69 -17.78 6.49
CA THR A 364 -6.02 -16.92 5.35
C THR A 364 -4.80 -16.72 4.47
N ILE A 365 -4.97 -16.90 3.16
CA ILE A 365 -3.98 -16.56 2.14
C ILE A 365 -4.47 -15.40 1.28
N ARG A 366 -3.56 -14.47 1.01
CA ARG A 366 -3.76 -13.43 0.00
C ARG A 366 -2.96 -13.77 -1.24
N ILE A 367 -3.66 -14.01 -2.33
CA ILE A 367 -3.11 -14.18 -3.67
C ILE A 367 -3.24 -12.83 -4.36
N SER A 368 -2.16 -12.30 -4.89
CA SER A 368 -2.23 -11.05 -5.65
C SER A 368 -1.63 -11.19 -7.04
N LEU A 369 -2.46 -10.84 -8.03
CA LEU A 369 -2.17 -10.90 -9.45
C LEU A 369 -1.59 -9.58 -9.96
N SER A 370 -1.03 -9.63 -11.15
CA SER A 370 -0.31 -8.53 -11.79
C SER A 370 -0.55 -8.58 -13.30
N TYR A 371 -0.31 -7.48 -14.00
CA TYR A 371 -0.26 -7.48 -15.45
C TYR A 371 0.84 -8.43 -16.00
N LEU A 372 1.82 -8.80 -15.17
CA LEU A 372 2.87 -9.78 -15.51
C LEU A 372 2.41 -11.23 -15.37
N THR A 373 1.30 -11.48 -14.65
CA THR A 373 0.76 -12.83 -14.47
C THR A 373 0.33 -13.41 -15.82
N GLN A 374 0.77 -14.64 -16.10
CA GLN A 374 0.43 -15.38 -17.32
C GLN A 374 -0.73 -16.34 -17.03
N GLU A 375 -1.48 -16.73 -18.07
CA GLU A 375 -2.54 -17.72 -17.92
C GLU A 375 -2.02 -19.08 -17.42
N SER A 376 -0.85 -19.50 -17.89
CA SER A 376 -0.16 -20.70 -17.41
C SER A 376 0.17 -20.68 -15.91
N ASP A 377 0.41 -19.48 -15.33
CA ASP A 377 0.62 -19.34 -13.88
C ASP A 377 -0.68 -19.62 -13.12
N ILE A 378 -1.81 -19.19 -13.68
CA ILE A 378 -3.14 -19.41 -13.10
C ILE A 378 -3.51 -20.91 -13.20
N ASP A 379 -3.27 -21.54 -14.35
CA ASP A 379 -3.51 -22.99 -14.53
C ASP A 379 -2.69 -23.79 -13.50
N PHE A 380 -1.41 -23.47 -13.38
CA PHE A 380 -0.56 -24.07 -12.34
C PHE A 380 -1.10 -23.82 -10.94
N LEU A 381 -1.52 -22.59 -10.62
CA LEU A 381 -2.03 -22.22 -9.29
C LEU A 381 -3.28 -23.04 -8.95
N ILE A 382 -4.22 -23.19 -9.88
CA ILE A 382 -5.44 -23.98 -9.73
C ILE A 382 -5.09 -25.46 -9.44
N ASP A 383 -4.30 -26.08 -10.29
CA ASP A 383 -3.91 -27.49 -10.16
C ASP A 383 -3.16 -27.72 -8.85
N TYR A 384 -2.25 -26.79 -8.51
CA TYR A 384 -1.44 -26.90 -7.32
C TYR A 384 -2.27 -26.75 -6.05
N LEU A 385 -3.10 -25.73 -5.93
CA LEU A 385 -3.98 -25.55 -4.77
C LEU A 385 -4.96 -26.72 -4.62
N ASN A 386 -5.55 -27.20 -5.72
CA ASN A 386 -6.43 -28.36 -5.70
C ASN A 386 -5.72 -29.66 -5.27
N SER A 387 -4.41 -29.77 -5.48
CA SER A 387 -3.64 -30.94 -5.02
C SER A 387 -3.21 -30.86 -3.57
N GLN A 388 -3.12 -29.67 -2.99
CA GLN A 388 -2.57 -29.43 -1.65
C GLN A 388 -3.64 -29.15 -0.59
N LEU A 389 -4.77 -28.54 -0.99
CA LEU A 389 -5.84 -28.18 -0.07
C LEU A 389 -6.88 -29.31 0.05
N PRO A 390 -7.58 -29.41 1.20
CA PRO A 390 -8.66 -30.37 1.35
C PRO A 390 -9.77 -30.11 0.34
N HIS A 391 -10.32 -31.20 -0.24
CA HIS A 391 -11.46 -31.11 -1.14
C HIS A 391 -12.77 -30.93 -0.37
N ARG A 392 -13.76 -30.33 -1.04
CA ARG A 392 -15.16 -30.30 -0.59
C ARG A 392 -15.72 -31.68 -0.36
#